data_3cf623634b2b77dcf2702f6954024451
#
_entry.id   3cf623634b2b77dcf2702f6954024451
#
_cell.length_a   1.000
_cell.length_b   1.000
_cell.length_c   1.000
_cell.angle_alpha   90.00
_cell.angle_beta   90.00
_cell.angle_gamma   90.00
#
_symmetry.space_group_name_H-M   'P 1'
#
loop_
_entity.id
_entity.type
_entity.pdbx_description
1 polymer ?
#
loop_
_entity_poly.entity_id
_entity_poly.type
_entity_poly.pdbx_seq_one_letter_code
_entity_poly.pdbx_strand_id
1 'polypeptide(L)'
;GHTVTAIEQSKIIFYLVKDALNRAESKLSFIKNLDFRYGNSIDLYKTIERPIDIIYLDPMYPILKKNQKKSLEIETIRFLLKEEKIKGSDQDMIKKFLEYDHKKIILKRPLKSEIYSNINYQVKGKTTRFDIYL
;
A
#
# COMPACT_ATOMS: atom_id res chain seq x y z
N GLY A 1 10.13 -3.39 19.13
CA GLY A 1 9.90 -3.05 17.72
C GLY A 1 8.44 -3.16 17.35
N HIS A 2 8.06 -2.68 16.19
CA HIS A 2 6.69 -2.80 15.67
C HIS A 2 6.51 -4.15 14.98
N THR A 3 5.29 -4.69 15.03
CA THR A 3 4.88 -5.83 14.20
C THR A 3 4.12 -5.27 12.99
N VAL A 4 4.46 -5.76 11.81
CA VAL A 4 3.88 -5.29 10.55
C VAL A 4 3.22 -6.46 9.83
N THR A 5 1.99 -6.29 9.36
CA THR A 5 1.38 -7.15 8.35
C THR A 5 1.39 -6.39 7.02
N ALA A 6 2.10 -6.90 6.05
CA ALA A 6 2.13 -6.36 4.70
C ALA A 6 1.36 -7.28 3.75
N ILE A 7 0.51 -6.70 2.91
CA ILE A 7 -0.36 -7.47 2.01
C ILE A 7 -0.10 -7.02 0.58
N GLU A 8 0.18 -7.97 -0.30
CA GLU A 8 0.40 -7.77 -1.72
C GLU A 8 -0.55 -8.64 -2.54
N GLN A 9 -1.27 -8.02 -3.47
CA GLN A 9 -2.24 -8.73 -4.31
C GLN A 9 -1.66 -9.23 -5.65
N SER A 10 -0.55 -8.63 -6.12
CA SER A 10 0.17 -9.14 -7.29
C SER A 10 0.95 -10.40 -6.91
N LYS A 11 0.64 -11.50 -7.57
CA LYS A 11 1.33 -12.78 -7.36
C LYS A 11 2.82 -12.67 -7.70
N ILE A 12 3.13 -11.97 -8.79
CA ILE A 12 4.52 -11.81 -9.25
C ILE A 12 5.30 -10.97 -8.23
N ILE A 13 4.77 -9.81 -7.83
CA ILE A 13 5.42 -8.93 -6.84
C ILE A 13 5.55 -9.65 -5.51
N PHE A 14 4.50 -10.36 -5.07
CA PHE A 14 4.55 -11.15 -3.83
C PHE A 14 5.71 -12.13 -3.81
N TYR A 15 5.89 -12.94 -4.86
CA TYR A 15 6.97 -13.93 -4.88
C TYR A 15 8.36 -13.29 -4.98
N LEU A 16 8.51 -12.19 -5.73
CA LEU A 16 9.77 -11.45 -5.79
C LEU A 16 10.16 -10.88 -4.41
N VAL A 17 9.21 -10.26 -3.70
CA VAL A 17 9.47 -9.73 -2.35
C VAL A 17 9.71 -10.86 -1.37
N LYS A 18 8.95 -11.95 -1.43
CA LYS A 18 9.13 -13.11 -0.56
C LYS A 18 10.51 -13.73 -0.72
N ASP A 19 11.00 -13.90 -1.95
CA ASP A 19 12.36 -14.36 -2.22
C ASP A 19 13.41 -13.42 -1.62
N ALA A 20 13.24 -12.11 -1.79
CA ALA A 20 14.13 -11.11 -1.21
C ALA A 20 14.14 -11.16 0.33
N LEU A 21 12.97 -11.33 0.96
CA LEU A 21 12.85 -11.48 2.41
C LEU A 21 13.56 -12.74 2.91
N ASN A 22 13.37 -13.88 2.26
CA ASN A 22 14.05 -15.13 2.60
C ASN A 22 15.59 -15.00 2.55
N ARG A 23 16.11 -14.32 1.53
CA ARG A 23 17.57 -14.06 1.40
C ARG A 23 18.10 -13.08 2.45
N ALA A 24 17.25 -12.20 2.95
CA ALA A 24 17.63 -11.19 3.93
C ALA A 24 17.42 -11.64 5.39
N GLU A 25 16.68 -12.72 5.65
CA GLU A 25 16.26 -13.15 6.99
C GLU A 25 17.43 -13.34 7.96
N SER A 26 18.53 -13.94 7.50
CA SER A 26 19.73 -14.13 8.30
C SER A 26 20.50 -12.83 8.61
N LYS A 27 20.24 -11.74 7.86
CA LYS A 27 20.96 -10.47 7.95
C LYS A 27 20.18 -9.38 8.66
N LEU A 28 18.85 -9.46 8.64
CA LEU A 28 17.95 -8.39 9.07
C LEU A 28 16.98 -8.90 10.14
N SER A 29 17.28 -8.64 11.40
CA SER A 29 16.50 -9.14 12.54
C SER A 29 15.04 -8.68 12.56
N PHE A 30 14.72 -7.52 11.96
CA PHE A 30 13.35 -7.00 11.93
C PHE A 30 12.38 -7.83 11.07
N ILE A 31 12.88 -8.68 10.16
CA ILE A 31 12.05 -9.53 9.31
C ILE A 31 11.18 -10.48 10.15
N LYS A 32 11.64 -10.88 11.33
CA LYS A 32 10.85 -11.68 12.29
C LYS A 32 9.53 -11.03 12.72
N ASN A 33 9.44 -9.71 12.60
CA ASN A 33 8.26 -8.94 12.96
C ASN A 33 7.38 -8.59 11.74
N LEU A 34 7.73 -9.10 10.55
CA LEU A 34 7.01 -8.88 9.31
C LEU A 34 6.22 -10.14 8.92
N ASP A 35 4.90 -10.00 8.92
CA ASP A 35 3.96 -10.98 8.39
C ASP A 35 3.57 -10.55 6.97
N PHE A 36 4.15 -11.21 5.96
CA PHE A 36 3.93 -10.87 4.55
C PHE A 36 2.94 -11.84 3.90
N ARG A 37 1.79 -11.34 3.47
CA ARG A 37 0.67 -12.14 2.98
C ARG A 37 0.35 -11.84 1.51
N TYR A 38 -0.02 -12.89 0.77
CA TYR A 38 -0.56 -12.78 -0.57
C TYR A 38 -2.08 -12.69 -0.54
N GLY A 39 -2.65 -11.70 -1.23
CA GLY A 39 -4.09 -11.59 -1.43
C GLY A 39 -4.61 -10.15 -1.49
N ASN A 40 -5.93 -10.04 -1.52
CA ASN A 40 -6.60 -8.74 -1.48
C ASN A 40 -6.57 -8.17 -0.06
N SER A 41 -6.15 -6.92 0.09
CA SER A 41 -5.96 -6.29 1.40
C SER A 41 -7.27 -6.14 2.18
N ILE A 42 -8.40 -5.91 1.51
CA ILE A 42 -9.71 -5.76 2.16
C ILE A 42 -10.17 -7.10 2.75
N ASP A 43 -9.97 -8.19 2.01
CA ASP A 43 -10.40 -9.51 2.46
C ASP A 43 -9.51 -10.02 3.60
N LEU A 44 -8.19 -9.85 3.44
CA LEU A 44 -7.23 -10.28 4.45
C LEU A 44 -7.26 -9.43 5.72
N TYR A 45 -7.59 -8.14 5.63
CA TYR A 45 -7.73 -7.27 6.81
C TYR A 45 -8.73 -7.86 7.82
N LYS A 46 -9.84 -8.40 7.35
CA LYS A 46 -10.87 -9.02 8.20
C LYS A 46 -10.41 -10.29 8.93
N THR A 47 -9.31 -10.89 8.49
CA THR A 47 -8.73 -12.10 9.10
C THR A 47 -7.63 -11.79 10.12
N ILE A 48 -7.33 -10.50 10.33
CA ILE A 48 -6.32 -10.09 11.31
C ILE A 48 -6.98 -10.02 12.69
N GLU A 49 -6.66 -10.96 13.54
CA GLU A 49 -7.27 -11.07 14.88
C GLU A 49 -6.71 -10.08 15.91
N ARG A 50 -5.53 -9.51 15.64
CA ARG A 50 -4.87 -8.55 16.54
C ARG A 50 -5.33 -7.11 16.28
N PRO A 51 -5.35 -6.25 17.31
CA PRO A 51 -5.61 -4.82 17.13
C PRO A 51 -4.59 -4.19 16.16
N ILE A 52 -5.09 -3.36 15.26
CA ILE A 52 -4.28 -2.60 14.31
C ILE A 52 -4.24 -1.15 14.75
N ASP A 53 -3.05 -0.63 15.05
CA ASP A 53 -2.87 0.78 15.44
C ASP A 53 -2.80 1.70 14.23
N ILE A 54 -2.19 1.26 13.13
CA ILE A 54 -1.99 2.07 11.93
C ILE A 54 -2.24 1.22 10.69
N ILE A 55 -3.08 1.72 9.79
CA ILE A 55 -3.27 1.21 8.45
C ILE A 55 -2.52 2.15 7.50
N TYR A 56 -1.52 1.64 6.79
CA TYR A 56 -0.78 2.39 5.77
C TYR A 56 -1.22 1.95 4.39
N LEU A 57 -1.73 2.90 3.60
CA LEU A 57 -2.21 2.69 2.24
C LEU A 57 -1.30 3.40 1.23
N ASP A 58 -0.71 2.64 0.33
CA ASP A 58 0.12 3.16 -0.78
C ASP A 58 -0.41 2.64 -2.13
N PRO A 59 -1.59 3.09 -2.55
CA PRO A 59 -2.18 2.63 -3.79
C PRO A 59 -1.35 3.08 -5.00
N MET A 60 -1.35 2.27 -6.07
CA MET A 60 -0.71 2.60 -7.33
C MET A 60 -1.53 3.64 -8.09
N TYR A 61 -1.14 4.90 -8.06
CA TYR A 61 -1.87 5.98 -8.72
C TYR A 61 -1.75 5.94 -10.24
N PRO A 62 -2.82 6.29 -10.97
CA PRO A 62 -2.76 6.47 -12.41
C PRO A 62 -1.84 7.65 -12.76
N ILE A 63 -1.26 7.62 -13.97
CA ILE A 63 -0.43 8.71 -14.47
C ILE A 63 -1.34 9.89 -14.82
N LEU A 64 -1.20 10.99 -14.08
CA LEU A 64 -1.99 12.20 -14.32
C LEU A 64 -1.48 13.07 -15.50
N LYS A 65 -0.29 12.81 -16.05
CA LYS A 65 0.28 13.61 -17.15
C LYS A 65 1.02 12.76 -18.17
N LYS A 66 0.72 13.00 -19.46
CA LYS A 66 1.40 12.37 -20.62
C LYS A 66 2.92 12.65 -20.71
N ASN A 67 3.42 13.71 -20.09
CA ASN A 67 4.78 14.25 -20.27
C ASN A 67 5.74 14.04 -19.08
N GLN A 68 5.40 13.26 -18.07
CA GLN A 68 6.38 12.91 -17.04
C GLN A 68 7.28 11.77 -17.56
N LYS A 69 8.62 11.99 -17.47
CA LYS A 69 9.59 10.90 -17.63
C LYS A 69 9.20 9.79 -16.64
N LYS A 70 8.76 8.67 -17.17
CA LYS A 70 8.37 7.51 -16.38
C LYS A 70 9.62 6.74 -16.05
N SER A 71 9.79 6.32 -14.81
CA SER A 71 10.86 5.37 -14.52
C SER A 71 10.47 4.00 -15.09
N LEU A 72 11.44 3.29 -15.62
CA LEU A 72 11.24 1.95 -16.18
C LEU A 72 10.62 0.99 -15.16
N GLU A 73 11.01 1.13 -13.90
CA GLU A 73 10.51 0.31 -12.79
C GLU A 73 9.00 0.47 -12.60
N ILE A 74 8.50 1.71 -12.61
CA ILE A 74 7.06 1.99 -12.46
C ILE A 74 6.27 1.46 -13.67
N GLU A 75 6.82 1.59 -14.87
CA GLU A 75 6.17 1.04 -16.07
C GLU A 75 6.12 -0.48 -16.04
N THR A 76 7.20 -1.13 -15.60
CA THR A 76 7.26 -2.59 -15.42
C THR A 76 6.22 -3.08 -14.42
N ILE A 77 6.13 -2.44 -13.24
CA ILE A 77 5.13 -2.81 -12.23
C ILE A 77 3.71 -2.68 -12.79
N ARG A 78 3.41 -1.59 -13.49
CA ARG A 78 2.09 -1.38 -14.09
C ARG A 78 1.75 -2.41 -15.16
N PHE A 79 2.74 -2.76 -15.97
CA PHE A 79 2.59 -3.83 -16.97
C PHE A 79 2.23 -5.14 -16.27
N LEU A 80 2.97 -5.54 -15.23
CA LEU A 80 2.70 -6.74 -14.44
C LEU A 80 1.30 -6.75 -13.85
N LEU A 81 0.86 -5.66 -13.20
CA LEU A 81 -0.48 -5.55 -12.62
C LEU A 81 -1.58 -5.67 -13.69
N LYS A 82 -1.35 -5.14 -14.90
CA LYS A 82 -2.27 -5.26 -16.02
C LYS A 82 -2.37 -6.69 -16.53
N GLU A 83 -1.24 -7.39 -16.68
CA GLU A 83 -1.19 -8.80 -17.12
C GLU A 83 -1.88 -9.72 -16.09
N GLU A 84 -1.73 -9.45 -14.82
CA GLU A 84 -2.42 -10.18 -13.75
C GLU A 84 -3.92 -9.83 -13.63
N LYS A 85 -4.41 -8.90 -14.46
CA LYS A 85 -5.82 -8.43 -14.47
C LYS A 85 -6.28 -7.97 -13.07
N ILE A 86 -5.36 -7.42 -12.29
CA ILE A 86 -5.67 -6.87 -10.98
C ILE A 86 -6.59 -5.67 -11.19
N LYS A 87 -7.88 -5.92 -10.95
CA LYS A 87 -8.94 -4.91 -11.01
C LYS A 87 -9.24 -4.45 -9.59
N GLY A 88 -9.27 -3.19 -9.40
CA GLY A 88 -9.73 -2.54 -8.20
C GLY A 88 -9.54 -1.04 -8.39
N SER A 89 -10.54 -0.24 -8.11
CA SER A 89 -10.29 1.18 -8.01
C SER A 89 -9.63 1.42 -6.66
N ASP A 90 -8.49 2.10 -6.66
CA ASP A 90 -7.84 2.53 -5.41
C ASP A 90 -8.83 3.31 -4.53
N GLN A 91 -9.81 3.97 -5.17
CA GLN A 91 -10.87 4.72 -4.50
C GLN A 91 -11.78 3.82 -3.68
N ASP A 92 -12.22 2.68 -4.23
CA ASP A 92 -13.10 1.75 -3.53
C ASP A 92 -12.38 1.10 -2.35
N MET A 93 -11.09 0.78 -2.52
CA MET A 93 -10.26 0.27 -1.43
C MET A 93 -10.14 1.28 -0.28
N ILE A 94 -9.79 2.53 -0.61
CA ILE A 94 -9.62 3.60 0.39
C ILE A 94 -10.95 3.84 1.12
N LYS A 95 -12.07 3.95 0.38
CA LYS A 95 -13.39 4.13 0.96
C LYS A 95 -13.73 3.02 1.96
N LYS A 96 -13.49 1.77 1.60
CA LYS A 96 -13.73 0.64 2.50
C LYS A 96 -12.87 0.67 3.75
N PHE A 97 -11.59 1.04 3.64
CA PHE A 97 -10.74 1.17 4.83
C PHE A 97 -11.17 2.32 5.74
N LEU A 98 -11.71 3.40 5.19
CA LEU A 98 -12.27 4.50 6.00
C LEU A 98 -13.57 4.12 6.70
N GLU A 99 -14.31 3.13 6.22
CA GLU A 99 -15.52 2.58 6.84
C GLU A 99 -15.23 1.58 7.98
N TYR A 100 -14.00 1.03 8.04
CA TYR A 100 -13.61 0.12 9.12
C TYR A 100 -13.23 0.90 10.38
N ASP A 101 -13.48 0.27 11.54
CA ASP A 101 -12.96 0.79 12.80
C ASP A 101 -11.43 0.84 12.76
N HIS A 102 -10.87 2.01 13.00
CA HIS A 102 -9.43 2.26 12.91
C HIS A 102 -8.98 3.33 13.89
N LYS A 103 -7.77 3.18 14.43
CA LYS A 103 -7.14 4.23 15.21
C LYS A 103 -6.47 5.29 14.34
N LYS A 104 -5.86 4.86 13.23
CA LYS A 104 -5.19 5.75 12.28
C LYS A 104 -5.04 5.12 10.92
N ILE A 105 -5.42 5.87 9.88
CA ILE A 105 -5.10 5.56 8.50
C ILE A 105 -4.12 6.59 7.97
N ILE A 106 -3.06 6.14 7.32
CA ILE A 106 -2.08 6.96 6.60
C ILE A 106 -2.20 6.61 5.12
N LEU A 107 -2.69 7.55 4.32
CA LEU A 107 -2.84 7.38 2.89
C LEU A 107 -1.81 8.22 2.14
N LYS A 108 -0.89 7.55 1.45
CA LYS A 108 0.08 8.23 0.57
C LYS A 108 -0.60 8.69 -0.71
N ARG A 109 -0.35 9.93 -1.11
CA ARG A 109 -0.95 10.55 -2.30
C ARG A 109 0.05 11.39 -3.09
N PRO A 110 -0.13 11.55 -4.40
CA PRO A 110 0.53 12.64 -5.14
C PRO A 110 0.13 14.00 -4.55
N LEU A 111 1.07 14.94 -4.46
CA LEU A 111 0.85 16.23 -3.80
C LEU A 111 -0.39 16.99 -4.31
N LYS A 112 -0.66 16.90 -5.63
CA LYS A 112 -1.74 17.64 -6.30
C LYS A 112 -3.02 16.82 -6.53
N SER A 113 -3.11 15.59 -6.00
CA SER A 113 -4.33 14.77 -6.14
C SER A 113 -5.45 15.31 -5.27
N GLU A 114 -6.69 14.97 -5.64
CA GLU A 114 -7.87 15.32 -4.85
C GLU A 114 -7.80 14.71 -3.44
N ILE A 115 -8.50 15.34 -2.50
CA ILE A 115 -8.62 14.86 -1.12
C ILE A 115 -9.82 13.93 -1.06
N TYR A 116 -9.64 12.78 -0.40
CA TYR A 116 -10.72 11.87 -0.07
C TYR A 116 -11.28 12.19 1.30
N SER A 117 -12.58 12.46 1.38
CA SER A 117 -13.27 12.65 2.65
C SER A 117 -12.60 13.70 3.56
N ASN A 118 -13.09 13.85 4.77
CA ASN A 118 -12.52 14.75 5.76
C ASN A 118 -11.24 14.16 6.33
N ILE A 119 -10.11 14.79 6.05
CA ILE A 119 -8.82 14.45 6.63
C ILE A 119 -8.60 15.23 7.93
N ASN A 120 -7.94 14.61 8.90
CA ASN A 120 -7.57 15.30 10.13
C ASN A 120 -6.38 16.24 9.92
N TYR A 121 -5.34 15.76 9.24
CA TYR A 121 -4.19 16.59 8.86
C TYR A 121 -3.39 15.97 7.72
N GLN A 122 -2.44 16.74 7.16
CA GLN A 122 -1.56 16.32 6.08
C GLN A 122 -0.09 16.51 6.46
N VAL A 123 0.73 15.56 6.02
CA VAL A 123 2.19 15.72 5.99
C VAL A 123 2.62 15.81 4.53
N LYS A 124 3.21 16.93 4.13
CA LYS A 124 3.54 17.23 2.72
C LYS A 124 5.04 17.13 2.49
N GLY A 125 5.42 16.37 1.46
CA GLY A 125 6.76 16.34 0.88
C GLY A 125 6.83 17.15 -0.42
N LYS A 126 7.91 16.98 -1.18
CA LYS A 126 8.12 17.69 -2.45
C LYS A 126 7.17 17.23 -3.56
N THR A 127 6.90 15.95 -3.67
CA THR A 127 6.11 15.34 -4.75
C THR A 127 4.91 14.56 -4.25
N THR A 128 4.94 14.17 -3.00
CA THR A 128 3.93 13.33 -2.32
C THR A 128 3.46 14.01 -1.05
N ARG A 129 2.29 13.58 -0.60
CA ARG A 129 1.75 13.91 0.71
C ARG A 129 1.19 12.65 1.37
N PHE A 130 1.02 12.71 2.66
CA PHE A 130 0.30 11.72 3.45
C PHE A 130 -0.94 12.37 4.03
N ASP A 131 -2.10 11.83 3.69
CA ASP A 131 -3.38 12.23 4.26
C ASP A 131 -3.65 11.34 5.46
N ILE A 132 -3.93 11.92 6.63
CA ILE A 132 -4.05 11.23 7.90
C ILE A 132 -5.49 11.30 8.38
N TYR A 133 -6.05 10.14 8.72
CA TYR A 133 -7.38 9.95 9.29
C TYR A 133 -7.24 9.32 10.68
N LEU A 134 -8.00 9.85 11.66
CA LEU A 134 -8.01 9.41 13.06
C LEU A 134 -9.40 8.99 13.49
#